data_73a5a8354c916e6472a4b60d68ef19b1
#
_entry.id   73a5a8354c916e6472a4b60d68ef19b1
#
_cell.length_a   1.000
_cell.length_b   1.000
_cell.length_c   1.000
_cell.angle_alpha   90.00
_cell.angle_beta   90.00
_cell.angle_gamma   90.00
#
_symmetry.space_group_name_H-M   'P 1'
#
loop_
_entity.id
_entity.type
_entity.pdbx_description
1 polymer ?
#
loop_
_entity_poly.entity_id
_entity_poly.type
_entity_poly.pdbx_seq_one_letter_code
_entity_poly.pdbx_strand_id
1 'polypeptide(L)'
;IKFIFFIIFISLALTSCQTVSKKIDEKTMLEEKALSKWLNKTESELKIAYGQPDKIEFLDTRNRNYIYVVKKFKIKCERKFEINPNNVVVGFSSKNCF
;
A
#
# COMPACT_ATOMS: atom_id res chain seq x y z
N ILE A 1 29.18 36.56 7.44
CA ILE A 1 29.91 35.29 7.41
C ILE A 1 29.21 34.23 8.29
N LYS A 2 28.77 34.61 9.51
CA LYS A 2 28.08 33.69 10.40
C LYS A 2 26.72 33.21 9.85
N PHE A 3 26.04 34.06 9.09
CA PHE A 3 24.75 33.69 8.45
C PHE A 3 24.92 32.63 7.37
N ILE A 4 25.99 32.67 6.61
CA ILE A 4 26.27 31.73 5.53
C ILE A 4 26.54 30.34 6.10
N PHE A 5 27.29 30.25 7.20
CA PHE A 5 27.55 28.99 7.88
C PHE A 5 26.27 28.34 8.42
N PHE A 6 25.37 29.13 8.97
CA PHE A 6 24.12 28.65 9.51
C PHE A 6 23.19 28.09 8.42
N ILE A 7 23.13 28.76 7.28
CA ILE A 7 22.31 28.31 6.12
C ILE A 7 22.85 27.01 5.55
N ILE A 8 24.16 26.85 5.43
CA ILE A 8 24.79 25.62 4.92
C ILE A 8 24.51 24.45 5.86
N PHE A 9 24.53 24.66 7.16
CA PHE A 9 24.27 23.64 8.16
C PHE A 9 22.81 23.12 8.08
N ILE A 10 21.86 24.04 7.91
CA ILE A 10 20.42 23.67 7.73
C ILE A 10 20.21 22.89 6.45
N SER A 11 20.88 23.26 5.37
CA SER A 11 20.77 22.55 4.08
C SER A 11 21.22 21.09 4.17
N LEU A 12 22.32 20.84 4.89
CA LEU A 12 22.83 19.48 5.11
C LEU A 12 21.86 18.61 5.91
N ALA A 13 21.21 19.17 6.93
CA ALA A 13 20.23 18.46 7.73
C ALA A 13 19.01 18.06 6.89
N LEU A 14 18.51 18.93 6.02
CA LEU A 14 17.40 18.67 5.13
C LEU A 14 17.71 17.57 4.12
N THR A 15 18.91 17.54 3.57
CA THR A 15 19.36 16.51 2.62
C THR A 15 19.35 15.12 3.27
N SER A 16 19.80 15.03 4.53
CA SER A 16 19.79 13.77 5.28
C SER A 16 18.38 13.22 5.49
N CYS A 17 17.40 14.06 5.83
CA CYS A 17 16.01 13.66 5.99
C CYS A 17 15.39 13.15 4.68
N GLN A 18 15.69 13.78 3.56
CA GLN A 18 15.20 13.37 2.24
C GLN A 18 15.69 11.98 1.85
N THR A 19 16.91 11.61 2.19
CA THR A 19 17.47 10.29 1.87
C THR A 19 16.72 9.17 2.59
N VAL A 20 16.37 9.35 3.86
CA VAL A 20 15.61 8.36 4.62
C VAL A 20 14.18 8.20 4.07
N SER A 21 13.50 9.30 3.80
CA SER A 21 12.15 9.29 3.21
C SER A 21 12.12 8.56 1.86
N LYS A 22 13.15 8.73 1.04
CA LYS A 22 13.25 8.13 -0.29
C LYS A 22 13.27 6.60 -0.24
N LYS A 23 13.94 6.00 0.74
CA LYS A 23 13.98 4.54 0.88
C LYS A 23 12.63 3.95 1.29
N ILE A 24 11.90 4.63 2.16
CA ILE A 24 10.56 4.21 2.58
C ILE A 24 9.59 4.31 1.39
N ASP A 25 9.67 5.39 0.62
CA ASP A 25 8.83 5.61 -0.54
C ASP A 25 9.04 4.54 -1.63
N GLU A 26 10.27 4.08 -1.84
CA GLU A 26 10.57 3.02 -2.81
C GLU A 26 9.85 1.71 -2.48
N LYS A 27 9.87 1.28 -1.21
CA LYS A 27 9.17 0.06 -0.79
C LYS A 27 7.65 0.20 -0.96
N THR A 28 7.09 1.34 -0.57
CA THR A 28 5.66 1.63 -0.73
C THR A 28 5.27 1.65 -2.20
N MET A 29 6.05 2.26 -3.05
CA MET A 29 5.82 2.31 -4.49
C MET A 29 5.84 0.93 -5.14
N LEU A 30 6.74 0.04 -4.72
CA LEU A 30 6.81 -1.33 -5.23
C LEU A 30 5.56 -2.13 -4.85
N GLU A 31 5.10 -2.00 -3.61
CA GLU A 31 3.88 -2.67 -3.16
C GLU A 31 2.65 -2.13 -3.89
N GLU A 32 2.53 -0.82 -4.02
CA GLU A 32 1.43 -0.18 -4.76
C GLU A 32 1.43 -0.58 -6.23
N LYS A 33 2.60 -0.63 -6.86
CA LYS A 33 2.74 -1.06 -8.24
C LYS A 33 2.32 -2.53 -8.41
N ALA A 34 2.70 -3.39 -7.48
CA ALA A 34 2.31 -4.79 -7.50
C ALA A 34 0.80 -4.98 -7.37
N LEU A 35 0.16 -4.17 -6.52
CA LEU A 35 -1.29 -4.25 -6.30
C LEU A 35 -2.11 -3.49 -7.34
N SER A 36 -1.57 -2.43 -7.92
CA SER A 36 -2.29 -1.59 -8.89
C SER A 36 -2.67 -2.34 -10.16
N LYS A 37 -1.96 -3.39 -10.51
CA LYS A 37 -2.30 -4.24 -11.67
C LYS A 37 -3.65 -4.93 -11.51
N TRP A 38 -4.16 -5.02 -10.28
CA TRP A 38 -5.47 -5.63 -10.00
C TRP A 38 -6.63 -4.69 -10.21
N LEU A 39 -6.38 -3.38 -10.34
CA LEU A 39 -7.43 -2.40 -10.66
C LEU A 39 -8.09 -2.76 -11.98
N ASN A 40 -9.41 -2.70 -12.03
CA ASN A 40 -10.24 -3.05 -13.18
C ASN A 40 -10.25 -4.54 -13.52
N LYS A 41 -9.63 -5.40 -12.70
CA LYS A 41 -9.75 -6.84 -12.81
C LYS A 41 -11.02 -7.32 -12.12
N THR A 42 -11.51 -8.48 -12.54
CA THR A 42 -12.73 -9.04 -11.95
C THR A 42 -12.45 -9.75 -10.62
N GLU A 43 -13.52 -9.91 -9.82
CA GLU A 43 -13.47 -10.71 -8.59
C GLU A 43 -12.97 -12.13 -8.86
N SER A 44 -13.41 -12.74 -9.96
CA SER A 44 -13.00 -14.09 -10.33
C SER A 44 -11.50 -14.19 -10.57
N GLU A 45 -10.91 -13.22 -11.26
CA GLU A 45 -9.48 -13.17 -11.50
C GLU A 45 -8.70 -13.01 -10.20
N LEU A 46 -9.20 -12.18 -9.28
CA LEU A 46 -8.59 -11.98 -7.97
C LEU A 46 -8.60 -13.28 -7.15
N LYS A 47 -9.71 -14.00 -7.14
CA LYS A 47 -9.83 -15.28 -6.42
C LYS A 47 -8.94 -16.36 -7.01
N ILE A 48 -8.72 -16.36 -8.31
CA ILE A 48 -7.81 -17.30 -8.95
C ILE A 48 -6.36 -17.06 -8.46
N ALA A 49 -5.97 -15.81 -8.32
CA ALA A 49 -4.61 -15.45 -7.90
C ALA A 49 -4.38 -15.59 -6.39
N TYR A 50 -5.32 -15.13 -5.58
CA TYR A 50 -5.17 -15.07 -4.12
C TYR A 50 -5.99 -16.10 -3.36
N GLY A 51 -6.95 -16.75 -4.01
CA GLY A 51 -7.87 -17.68 -3.36
C GLY A 51 -9.02 -16.95 -2.67
N GLN A 52 -9.68 -17.64 -1.74
CA GLN A 52 -10.76 -17.05 -0.98
C GLN A 52 -10.20 -16.03 0.03
N PRO A 53 -10.87 -14.88 0.21
CA PRO A 53 -10.43 -13.91 1.21
C PRO A 53 -10.59 -14.45 2.63
N ASP A 54 -9.72 -14.02 3.53
CA ASP A 54 -9.82 -14.38 4.94
C ASP A 54 -11.02 -13.71 5.59
N LYS A 55 -11.37 -12.52 5.09
CA LYS A 55 -12.51 -11.75 5.61
C LYS A 55 -13.12 -10.92 4.49
N ILE A 56 -14.43 -10.76 4.53
CA ILE A 56 -15.17 -9.86 3.63
C ILE A 56 -15.84 -8.78 4.50
N GLU A 57 -15.59 -7.52 4.17
CA GLU A 57 -16.16 -6.39 4.87
C GLU A 57 -17.11 -5.65 3.94
N PHE A 58 -18.36 -5.52 4.33
CA PHE A 58 -19.38 -4.85 3.52
C PHE A 58 -19.44 -3.37 3.87
N LEU A 59 -19.38 -2.53 2.85
CA LEU A 59 -19.38 -1.08 3.00
C LEU A 59 -20.77 -0.51 2.71
N ASP A 60 -21.04 0.69 3.25
CA ASP A 60 -22.33 1.39 3.04
C ASP A 60 -22.55 1.78 1.59
N THR A 61 -21.49 1.89 0.81
CA THR A 61 -21.50 2.24 -0.61
C THR A 61 -21.93 1.09 -1.53
N ARG A 62 -22.27 -0.07 -0.98
CA ARG A 62 -22.53 -1.33 -1.68
C ARG A 62 -21.26 -2.01 -2.21
N ASN A 63 -20.11 -1.38 -2.05
CA ASN A 63 -18.82 -2.02 -2.32
C ASN A 63 -18.48 -2.95 -1.16
N ARG A 64 -17.56 -3.87 -1.40
CA ARG A 64 -17.07 -4.76 -0.35
C ARG A 64 -15.56 -4.85 -0.42
N ASN A 65 -14.92 -5.05 0.73
CA ASN A 65 -13.48 -5.26 0.81
C ASN A 65 -13.19 -6.73 1.00
N TYR A 66 -12.36 -7.28 0.14
CA TYR A 66 -11.77 -8.59 0.31
C TYR A 66 -10.45 -8.42 1.04
N ILE A 67 -10.34 -9.04 2.20
CA ILE A 67 -9.18 -8.89 3.09
C ILE A 67 -8.40 -10.19 3.10
N TYR A 68 -7.12 -10.10 2.72
CA TYR A 68 -6.18 -11.22 2.73
C TYR A 68 -5.10 -10.95 3.75
N VAL A 69 -4.87 -11.90 4.66
CA VAL A 69 -3.90 -11.76 5.73
C VAL A 69 -2.80 -12.79 5.56
N VAL A 70 -1.57 -12.33 5.50
CA VAL A 70 -0.39 -13.19 5.47
C VAL A 70 0.44 -12.91 6.71
N LYS A 71 0.68 -13.95 7.50
CA LYS A 71 1.53 -13.85 8.69
C LYS A 71 2.93 -14.34 8.35
N LYS A 72 3.93 -13.53 8.70
CA LYS A 72 5.33 -13.92 8.61
C LYS A 72 6.00 -13.51 9.91
N PHE A 73 6.49 -14.50 10.67
CA PHE A 73 6.98 -14.30 12.05
C PHE A 73 5.86 -13.71 12.92
N LYS A 74 6.08 -12.52 13.51
CA LYS A 74 5.06 -11.83 14.32
C LYS A 74 4.36 -10.70 13.57
N ILE A 75 4.62 -10.57 12.27
CA ILE A 75 4.08 -9.49 11.44
C ILE A 75 2.93 -10.02 10.61
N LYS A 76 1.80 -9.30 10.64
CA LYS A 76 0.66 -9.57 9.77
C LYS A 76 0.65 -8.58 8.62
N CYS A 77 0.78 -9.08 7.40
CA CYS A 77 0.53 -8.30 6.20
C CYS A 77 -0.94 -8.40 5.85
N GLU A 78 -1.63 -7.28 5.77
CA GLU A 78 -3.04 -7.23 5.43
C GLU A 78 -3.21 -6.47 4.12
N ARG A 79 -3.77 -7.16 3.11
CA ARG A 79 -4.08 -6.58 1.81
C ARG A 79 -5.59 -6.52 1.64
N LYS A 80 -6.09 -5.36 1.24
CA LYS A 80 -7.52 -5.14 0.98
C LYS A 80 -7.73 -4.81 -0.48
N PHE A 81 -8.74 -5.42 -1.08
CA PHE A 81 -9.19 -5.08 -2.42
C PHE A 81 -10.64 -4.66 -2.33
N GLU A 82 -10.94 -3.44 -2.73
CA GLU A 82 -12.32 -2.95 -2.76
C GLU A 82 -12.96 -3.38 -4.08
N ILE A 83 -14.12 -4.03 -3.99
CA ILE A 83 -14.84 -4.58 -5.12
C ILE A 83 -16.21 -3.93 -5.21
N ASN A 84 -16.56 -3.43 -6.40
CA ASN A 84 -17.85 -2.77 -6.62
C ASN A 84 -18.99 -3.78 -6.87
N PRO A 85 -20.25 -3.33 -6.94
CA PRO A 85 -21.38 -4.24 -7.21
C PRO A 85 -21.31 -4.99 -8.54
N ASN A 86 -20.51 -4.52 -9.49
CA ASN A 86 -20.27 -5.20 -10.78
C ASN A 86 -19.17 -6.26 -10.69
N ASN A 87 -18.66 -6.55 -9.49
CA ASN A 87 -17.61 -7.53 -9.24
C ASN A 87 -16.26 -7.14 -9.89
N VAL A 88 -15.93 -5.85 -9.86
CA VAL A 88 -14.68 -5.32 -10.39
C VAL A 88 -13.89 -4.65 -9.27
N VAL A 89 -12.58 -4.88 -9.24
CA VAL A 89 -11.68 -4.25 -8.27
C VAL A 89 -11.52 -2.77 -8.59
N VAL A 90 -11.89 -1.90 -7.67
CA VAL A 90 -11.85 -0.45 -7.83
C VAL A 90 -10.86 0.23 -6.89
N GLY A 91 -10.31 -0.48 -5.93
CA GLY A 91 -9.34 0.07 -5.01
C GLY A 91 -8.52 -1.01 -4.34
N PHE A 92 -7.42 -0.61 -3.73
CA PHE A 92 -6.56 -1.51 -2.97
C PHE A 92 -5.86 -0.75 -1.85
N SER A 93 -5.47 -1.48 -0.81
CA SER A 93 -4.59 -0.96 0.23
C SER A 93 -3.81 -2.11 0.85
N SER A 94 -2.67 -1.80 1.45
CA SER A 94 -1.88 -2.79 2.17
C SER A 94 -1.37 -2.20 3.47
N LYS A 95 -1.22 -3.05 4.47
CA LYS A 95 -0.76 -2.65 5.80
C LYS A 95 0.25 -3.68 6.30
N ASN A 96 1.42 -3.19 6.73
CA ASN A 96 2.50 -4.01 7.28
C ASN A 96 2.98 -5.11 6.31
N CYS A 97 2.90 -4.86 5.01
CA CYS A 97 3.41 -5.77 4.01
C CYS A 97 4.90 -5.51 3.76
N PHE A 98 5.65 -6.55 3.58
CA PHE A 98 7.12 -6.55 3.48
C PHE A 98 7.60 -7.09 2.14
#